data_0b124eb8a3797d3af9a6f93a872f4033
#
_entry.id   0b124eb8a3797d3af9a6f93a872f4033
#
_cell.length_a   1.000
_cell.length_b   1.000
_cell.length_c   1.000
_cell.angle_alpha   90.00
_cell.angle_beta   90.00
_cell.angle_gamma   90.00
#
_symmetry.space_group_name_H-M   'P 1'
#
loop_
_entity.id
_entity.type
_entity.pdbx_description
1 polymer ?
#
loop_
_entity_poly.entity_id
_entity_poly.type
_entity_poly.pdbx_seq_one_letter_code
_entity_poly.pdbx_strand_id
1 'polypeptide(L)'
;MWWLLRENFLEARFRRQAPIRHYIVDFASHRARLVVEVDGGQHSIDADAGRDRTIISEGYRILRFWNHDVLGNPDGVASVIADALPRPHPHPASPIEGEEKGRQR
;
A
#
# COMPACT_ATOMS: atom_id res chain seq x y z
N MET A 1 10.51 -8.01 -1.93
CA MET A 1 9.52 -6.94 -1.60
C MET A 1 9.83 -6.23 -0.29
N TRP A 2 10.15 -6.97 0.76
CA TRP A 2 10.42 -6.32 2.05
C TRP A 2 11.54 -5.29 1.98
N TRP A 3 12.63 -5.62 1.30
CA TRP A 3 13.74 -4.69 1.13
C TRP A 3 13.31 -3.41 0.41
N LEU A 4 12.44 -3.53 -0.57
CA LEU A 4 11.94 -2.39 -1.32
C LEU A 4 11.12 -1.47 -0.44
N LEU A 5 10.25 -2.04 0.38
CA LEU A 5 9.39 -1.27 1.27
C LEU A 5 10.20 -0.57 2.36
N ARG A 6 11.20 -1.27 2.90
CA ARG A 6 12.02 -0.68 3.95
C ARG A 6 12.88 0.46 3.45
N GLU A 7 13.44 0.32 2.25
CA GLU A 7 14.38 1.31 1.75
C GLU A 7 13.71 2.54 1.16
N ASN A 8 12.54 2.36 0.55
CA ASN A 8 11.90 3.44 -0.17
C ASN A 8 10.73 4.09 0.56
N PHE A 9 10.12 3.39 1.51
CA PHE A 9 8.89 3.86 2.15
C PHE A 9 8.97 3.76 3.67
N LEU A 10 10.08 4.20 4.21
CA LEU A 10 10.35 4.09 5.64
C LEU A 10 9.27 4.77 6.47
N GLU A 11 8.78 5.89 6.03
CA GLU A 11 7.78 6.65 6.78
C GLU A 11 6.41 5.98 6.81
N ALA A 12 6.13 5.11 5.87
CA ALA A 12 4.87 4.37 5.86
C ALA A 12 4.84 3.26 6.92
N ARG A 13 6.02 2.85 7.40
CA ARG A 13 6.17 1.85 8.45
C ARG A 13 5.47 0.55 8.13
N PHE A 14 5.82 -0.01 6.98
CA PHE A 14 5.28 -1.31 6.59
C PHE A 14 5.72 -2.40 7.55
N ARG A 15 4.81 -3.32 7.83
CA ARG A 15 5.09 -4.50 8.64
C ARG A 15 4.90 -5.75 7.82
N ARG A 16 5.76 -6.73 8.04
CA ARG A 16 5.64 -8.03 7.39
C ARG A 16 4.65 -8.89 8.14
N GLN A 17 3.94 -9.75 7.41
CA GLN A 17 3.05 -10.74 8.00
C GLN A 17 2.13 -10.09 9.02
N ALA A 18 1.44 -9.06 8.59
CA ALA A 18 0.64 -8.24 9.47
C ALA A 18 -0.77 -8.81 9.62
N PRO A 19 -1.29 -8.91 10.84
CA PRO A 19 -2.66 -9.35 11.03
C PRO A 19 -3.64 -8.21 10.78
N ILE A 20 -4.70 -8.52 10.03
CA ILE A 20 -5.85 -7.64 9.88
C ILE A 20 -7.06 -8.53 10.14
N ARG A 21 -7.73 -8.31 11.25
CA ARG A 21 -8.75 -9.21 11.75
C ARG A 21 -8.10 -10.57 11.98
N HIS A 22 -8.68 -11.63 11.42
CA HIS A 22 -8.12 -12.98 11.55
C HIS A 22 -7.30 -13.40 10.33
N TYR A 23 -7.05 -12.45 9.43
CA TYR A 23 -6.22 -12.73 8.25
C TYR A 23 -4.82 -12.19 8.45
N ILE A 24 -3.85 -12.83 7.78
CA ILE A 24 -2.47 -12.36 7.77
C ILE A 24 -2.17 -11.89 6.35
N VAL A 25 -1.74 -10.65 6.22
CA VAL A 25 -1.35 -10.11 4.92
C VAL A 25 0.16 -10.06 4.82
N ASP A 26 0.69 -10.06 3.59
CA ASP A 26 2.14 -10.07 3.40
C ASP A 26 2.78 -8.83 4.00
N PHE A 27 2.27 -7.67 3.66
CA PHE A 27 2.79 -6.40 4.17
C PHE A 27 1.65 -5.42 4.37
N ALA A 28 1.71 -4.65 5.43
CA ALA A 28 0.70 -3.63 5.68
C ALA A 28 1.31 -2.38 6.29
N SER A 29 0.84 -1.24 5.82
CA SER A 29 1.07 0.03 6.48
C SER A 29 -0.23 0.43 7.16
N HIS A 30 -0.28 0.33 8.47
CA HIS A 30 -1.47 0.74 9.22
C HIS A 30 -1.63 2.26 9.15
N ARG A 31 -0.51 2.94 9.02
CA ARG A 31 -0.50 4.39 8.92
C ARG A 31 -1.13 4.88 7.63
N ALA A 32 -0.81 4.25 6.52
CA ALA A 32 -1.33 4.63 5.21
C ALA A 32 -2.58 3.86 4.82
N ARG A 33 -2.97 2.87 5.62
CA ARG A 33 -4.10 1.98 5.32
C ARG A 33 -3.90 1.31 3.98
N LEU A 34 -2.72 0.75 3.78
CA LEU A 34 -2.35 0.10 2.53
C LEU A 34 -1.80 -1.29 2.79
N VAL A 35 -2.32 -2.26 2.07
CA VAL A 35 -1.83 -3.64 2.09
C VAL A 35 -1.12 -3.90 0.77
N VAL A 36 0.05 -4.50 0.83
CA VAL A 36 0.82 -4.88 -0.35
C VAL A 36 1.03 -6.38 -0.29
N GLU A 37 0.68 -7.07 -1.36
CA GLU A 37 0.84 -8.52 -1.44
C GLU A 37 1.59 -8.93 -2.69
N VAL A 38 2.37 -10.00 -2.56
CA VAL A 38 3.12 -10.56 -3.68
C VAL A 38 2.48 -11.88 -4.03
N ASP A 39 2.08 -12.01 -5.29
CA ASP A 39 1.34 -13.16 -5.76
C ASP A 39 2.24 -14.08 -6.57
N GLY A 40 2.30 -15.33 -6.15
CA GLY A 40 3.03 -16.37 -6.89
C GLY A 40 2.14 -17.15 -7.86
N GLY A 41 0.87 -16.76 -8.00
CA GLY A 41 -0.02 -17.39 -8.96
C GLY A 41 -0.85 -18.54 -8.42
N GLN A 42 -0.86 -18.75 -7.11
CA GLN A 42 -1.54 -19.88 -6.51
C GLN A 42 -2.67 -19.43 -5.58
N HIS A 43 -3.61 -18.66 -6.09
CA HIS A 43 -4.71 -18.20 -5.27
C HIS A 43 -6.04 -18.79 -5.65
N SER A 44 -6.88 -19.03 -4.65
CA SER A 44 -8.27 -19.36 -4.86
C SER A 44 -9.06 -18.06 -4.91
N ILE A 45 -9.73 -17.80 -6.03
CA ILE A 45 -10.48 -16.58 -6.22
C ILE A 45 -11.57 -16.42 -5.17
N ASP A 46 -12.29 -17.48 -4.86
CA ASP A 46 -13.38 -17.40 -3.89
C ASP A 46 -12.90 -17.11 -2.47
N ALA A 47 -11.83 -17.75 -2.05
CA ALA A 47 -11.29 -17.52 -0.72
C ALA A 47 -10.74 -16.10 -0.61
N ASP A 48 -10.12 -15.63 -1.68
CA ASP A 48 -9.53 -14.29 -1.68
C ASP A 48 -10.59 -13.18 -1.67
N ALA A 49 -11.74 -13.40 -2.32
CA ALA A 49 -12.78 -12.39 -2.38
C ALA A 49 -13.34 -12.05 -0.99
N GLY A 50 -13.57 -13.05 -0.16
CA GLY A 50 -14.06 -12.81 1.20
C GLY A 50 -13.02 -12.13 2.07
N ARG A 51 -11.77 -12.56 1.95
CA ARG A 51 -10.65 -11.98 2.66
C ARG A 51 -10.48 -10.50 2.27
N ASP A 52 -10.50 -10.22 0.99
CA ASP A 52 -10.31 -8.86 0.49
C ASP A 52 -11.42 -7.94 0.95
N ARG A 53 -12.67 -8.41 0.92
CA ARG A 53 -13.79 -7.60 1.41
C ARG A 53 -13.61 -7.21 2.87
N THR A 54 -13.15 -8.15 3.69
CA THR A 54 -12.90 -7.87 5.10
C THR A 54 -11.81 -6.82 5.26
N ILE A 55 -10.70 -6.97 4.54
CA ILE A 55 -9.58 -6.03 4.61
C ILE A 55 -10.03 -4.64 4.16
N ILE A 56 -10.77 -4.56 3.08
CA ILE A 56 -11.26 -3.28 2.56
C ILE A 56 -12.26 -2.66 3.55
N SER A 57 -13.09 -3.47 4.18
CA SER A 57 -14.05 -2.96 5.16
C SER A 57 -13.35 -2.36 6.38
N GLU A 58 -12.12 -2.77 6.65
CA GLU A 58 -11.32 -2.19 7.74
C GLU A 58 -10.63 -0.89 7.31
N GLY A 59 -10.87 -0.43 6.11
CA GLY A 59 -10.34 0.84 5.62
C GLY A 59 -9.05 0.74 4.85
N TYR A 60 -8.63 -0.46 4.48
CA TYR A 60 -7.38 -0.64 3.75
C TYR A 60 -7.62 -0.74 2.26
N ARG A 61 -6.64 -0.32 1.47
CA ARG A 61 -6.58 -0.60 0.04
C ARG A 61 -5.59 -1.73 -0.15
N ILE A 62 -5.75 -2.52 -1.19
CA ILE A 62 -4.89 -3.66 -1.45
C ILE A 62 -4.22 -3.50 -2.80
N LEU A 63 -2.89 -3.61 -2.81
CA LEU A 63 -2.11 -3.66 -4.04
C LEU A 63 -1.50 -5.05 -4.14
N ARG A 64 -1.62 -5.68 -5.30
CA ARG A 64 -1.02 -6.98 -5.56
C ARG A 64 -0.07 -6.88 -6.72
N PHE A 65 1.08 -7.52 -6.56
CA PHE A 65 2.10 -7.56 -7.59
C PHE A 65 2.51 -9.00 -7.83
N TRP A 66 2.78 -9.32 -9.08
CA TRP A 66 3.34 -10.63 -9.39
C TRP A 66 4.77 -10.68 -8.88
N ASN A 67 5.17 -11.83 -8.38
CA ASN A 67 6.53 -11.99 -7.86
C ASN A 67 7.59 -11.66 -8.92
N HIS A 68 7.37 -12.05 -10.17
CA HIS A 68 8.32 -11.76 -11.22
C HIS A 68 8.41 -10.27 -11.53
N ASP A 69 7.35 -9.51 -11.31
CA ASP A 69 7.41 -8.05 -11.49
C ASP A 69 8.23 -7.41 -10.37
N VAL A 70 8.12 -7.92 -9.17
CA VAL A 70 8.91 -7.40 -8.05
C VAL A 70 10.39 -7.62 -8.30
N LEU A 71 10.75 -8.77 -8.86
CA LEU A 71 12.14 -9.10 -9.12
C LEU A 71 12.66 -8.45 -10.40
N GLY A 72 11.84 -8.36 -11.42
CA GLY A 72 12.27 -7.87 -12.74
C GLY A 72 12.05 -6.38 -12.97
N ASN A 73 11.15 -5.75 -12.22
CA ASN A 73 10.84 -4.34 -12.39
C ASN A 73 10.53 -3.66 -11.05
N PRO A 74 11.49 -3.69 -10.12
CA PRO A 74 11.25 -3.11 -8.80
C PRO A 74 10.95 -1.61 -8.85
N ASP A 75 11.52 -0.88 -9.81
CA ASP A 75 11.25 0.55 -9.91
C ASP A 75 9.80 0.82 -10.29
N GLY A 76 9.23 0.02 -11.18
CA GLY A 76 7.81 0.15 -11.54
C GLY A 76 6.90 -0.19 -10.38
N VAL A 77 7.25 -1.23 -9.62
CA VAL A 77 6.50 -1.61 -8.43
C VAL A 77 6.55 -0.47 -7.40
N ALA A 78 7.73 0.08 -7.15
CA ALA A 78 7.90 1.18 -6.21
C ALA A 78 7.09 2.41 -6.64
N SER A 79 7.02 2.68 -7.93
CA SER A 79 6.25 3.81 -8.44
C SER A 79 4.75 3.66 -8.15
N VAL A 80 4.22 2.45 -8.33
CA VAL A 80 2.81 2.18 -8.06
C VAL A 80 2.52 2.34 -6.56
N ILE A 81 3.40 1.84 -5.71
CA ILE A 81 3.24 1.96 -4.27
C ILE A 81 3.30 3.43 -3.85
N ALA A 82 4.25 4.18 -4.41
CA ALA A 82 4.39 5.61 -4.09
C ALA A 82 3.11 6.38 -4.44
N ASP A 83 2.50 6.05 -5.57
CA ASP A 83 1.27 6.71 -5.99
C ASP A 83 0.10 6.38 -5.07
N ALA A 84 0.11 5.22 -4.45
CA ALA A 84 -0.96 4.79 -3.55
C ALA A 84 -0.80 5.33 -2.13
N LEU A 85 0.39 5.78 -1.76
CA LEU A 85 0.63 6.31 -0.42
C LEU A 85 0.19 7.76 -0.33
N PRO A 86 -0.25 8.22 0.86
CA PRO A 86 -0.53 9.63 1.04
C PRO A 86 0.75 10.42 0.81
N ARG A 87 0.65 11.49 0.07
CA ARG A 87 1.82 12.32 -0.18
C ARG A 87 2.15 13.10 1.07
N PRO A 88 3.43 13.30 1.34
CA PRO A 88 3.81 14.17 2.43
C PRO A 88 3.28 15.56 2.08
N HIS A 89 2.72 16.22 3.06
CA HIS A 89 2.25 17.56 2.83
C HIS A 89 3.46 18.42 2.58
N PRO A 90 3.44 19.14 1.49
CA PRO A 90 4.47 20.11 1.34
C PRO A 90 4.12 21.05 2.42
N HIS A 91 4.83 21.46 3.22
CA HIS A 91 4.56 22.33 4.12
C HIS A 91 3.49 23.16 3.93
N PRO A 92 2.79 23.28 4.85
CA PRO A 92 1.65 23.94 4.81
C PRO A 92 1.79 25.19 4.32
N ALA A 93 2.13 25.42 4.00
CA ALA A 93 2.06 26.53 3.65
C ALA A 93 1.15 26.64 2.65
N SER A 94 0.99 26.60 2.83
CA SER A 94 0.35 26.69 2.13
C SER A 94 -0.54 26.70 1.71
N PRO A 95 -0.81 27.28 1.73
CA PRO A 95 -1.69 27.20 1.24
C PRO A 95 -2.22 27.21 0.41
N ILE A 96 -2.83 27.09 0.54
CA ILE A 96 -3.04 26.75 0.07
C ILE A 96 -3.50 26.75 -0.61
N GLU A 97 -3.94 26.76 -0.69
CA GLU A 97 -3.95 26.41 -1.07
C GLU A 97 -4.30 26.23 -1.53
N GLY A 98 -4.86 26.86 -1.57
CA GLY A 98 -4.84 26.33 -1.72
C GLY A 98 -5.33 26.24 -2.07
N GLU A 99 -5.60 26.57 -1.85
CA GLU A 99 -5.54 26.28 -1.81
C GLU A 99 -5.79 26.03 -2.12
N GLU A 100 -6.41 26.38 -2.30
CA GLU A 100 -6.26 25.93 -2.25
C GLU A 100 -6.46 25.58 -2.55
N LYS A 101 -7.05 25.89 -2.85
CA LYS A 101 -6.93 25.39 -2.90
C LYS A 101 -7.00 24.78 -2.97
N GLY A 102 -7.69 25.61 -3.22
CA GLY A 102 -7.39 24.80 -2.96
C GLY A 102 -7.57 24.36 -2.90
N ARG A 103 -8.06 24.35 -2.78
CA ARG A 103 -7.80 23.83 -2.39
C ARG A 103 -7.72 23.27 -2.47
N GLN A 104 -7.84 23.35 -2.45
CA GLN A 104 -7.26 22.71 -2.11
C GLN A 104 -7.35 22.26 -2.01
N ARG A 105 -7.91 22.39 -1.95
CA ARG A 105 -7.64 21.81 -1.61
C ARG A 105 -7.84 21.33 -1.67
#